data_264c2029b6ece2677742c13428b9af7a
#
_entry.id   264c2029b6ece2677742c13428b9af7a
#
_cell.length_a   1.000
_cell.length_b   1.000
_cell.length_c   1.000
_cell.angle_alpha   90.00
_cell.angle_beta   90.00
_cell.angle_gamma   90.00
#
_symmetry.space_group_name_H-M   'P 1'
#
loop_
_entity.id
_entity.type
_entity.pdbx_description
1 polymer ?
#
loop_
_entity_poly.entity_id
_entity_poly.type
_entity_poly.pdbx_seq_one_letter_code
_entity_poly.pdbx_strand_id
1 'polypeptide(L)'
;MNKEFIYQVDDKDYRVIVTYKRIRNIHFRFDGESFLVSAPRLVSLKQIKSGLDKYAKKLIKRSVKMNAETSEYIYILGKKIETNYPGYLALESDLISYKDNKQLHTKLRKWFLNYLTNRTEFFTKVMGAPQYLVKLRQMKSRYGSNNKSTKTITYSLVLIHYSPEIIDSVIIHELAHCFAYNHGDNFYKVVYKYCPNYDILRKKLIKAEFE
;
A
#
# COMPACT_ATOMS: atom_id res chain seq x y z
N MET A 1 -5.90 -23.02 18.69
CA MET A 1 -6.03 -24.28 17.91
C MET A 1 -6.07 -23.90 16.46
N ASN A 2 -5.15 -24.40 15.66
CA ASN A 2 -5.15 -24.15 14.22
C ASN A 2 -5.74 -25.36 13.51
N LYS A 3 -6.49 -25.13 12.45
CA LYS A 3 -6.96 -26.17 11.53
C LYS A 3 -6.49 -25.84 10.12
N GLU A 4 -6.19 -26.88 9.35
CA GLU A 4 -5.75 -26.74 7.96
C GLU A 4 -6.57 -27.65 7.07
N PHE A 5 -6.84 -27.18 5.85
CA PHE A 5 -7.48 -27.99 4.81
C PHE A 5 -7.13 -27.43 3.43
N ILE A 6 -7.38 -28.21 2.40
CA ILE A 6 -7.25 -27.79 1.00
C ILE A 6 -8.58 -27.25 0.51
N TYR A 7 -8.54 -26.15 -0.21
CA TYR A 7 -9.70 -25.50 -0.81
C TYR A 7 -9.42 -25.18 -2.28
N GLN A 8 -10.28 -25.68 -3.16
CA GLN A 8 -10.14 -25.52 -4.59
C GLN A 8 -10.81 -24.22 -5.06
N VAL A 9 -10.08 -23.45 -5.88
CA VAL A 9 -10.61 -22.26 -6.56
C VAL A 9 -10.26 -22.39 -8.04
N ASP A 10 -11.30 -22.46 -8.88
CA ASP A 10 -11.18 -22.92 -10.25
C ASP A 10 -10.46 -24.29 -10.25
N ASP A 11 -9.49 -24.57 -11.06
CA ASP A 11 -8.79 -25.86 -11.12
C ASP A 11 -7.50 -25.90 -10.28
N LYS A 12 -7.34 -24.97 -9.32
CA LYS A 12 -6.14 -24.87 -8.48
C LYS A 12 -6.46 -25.08 -7.01
N ASP A 13 -5.67 -25.94 -6.37
CA ASP A 13 -5.73 -26.20 -4.93
C ASP A 13 -4.92 -25.18 -4.13
N TYR A 14 -5.53 -24.71 -3.04
CA TYR A 14 -4.92 -23.78 -2.12
C TYR A 14 -5.01 -24.30 -0.69
N ARG A 15 -3.93 -24.15 0.06
CA ARG A 15 -3.91 -24.42 1.51
C ARG A 15 -4.70 -23.34 2.25
N VAL A 16 -5.56 -23.76 3.18
CA VAL A 16 -6.29 -22.85 4.08
C VAL A 16 -5.84 -23.09 5.51
N ILE A 17 -5.32 -22.06 6.14
CA ILE A 17 -4.86 -22.08 7.54
C ILE A 17 -5.85 -21.29 8.38
N VAL A 18 -6.59 -21.97 9.24
CA VAL A 18 -7.59 -21.37 10.12
C VAL A 18 -7.02 -21.21 11.51
N THR A 19 -6.96 -19.98 11.99
CA THR A 19 -6.56 -19.63 13.36
C THR A 19 -7.77 -19.14 14.13
N TYR A 20 -8.20 -19.88 15.14
CA TYR A 20 -9.29 -19.46 16.04
C TYR A 20 -8.79 -18.48 17.08
N LYS A 21 -9.46 -17.31 17.17
CA LYS A 21 -9.07 -16.19 18.06
C LYS A 21 -10.30 -15.65 18.80
N ARG A 22 -10.07 -14.83 19.83
CA ARG A 22 -11.12 -14.07 20.52
C ARG A 22 -11.43 -12.79 19.74
N ILE A 23 -12.16 -12.95 18.64
CA ILE A 23 -12.57 -11.87 17.73
C ILE A 23 -14.06 -12.01 17.42
N ARG A 24 -14.70 -10.95 16.92
CA ARG A 24 -16.14 -10.93 16.58
C ARG A 24 -16.43 -11.41 15.16
N ASN A 25 -15.56 -11.11 14.21
CA ASN A 25 -15.80 -11.36 12.79
C ASN A 25 -14.77 -12.34 12.22
N ILE A 26 -15.13 -13.04 11.13
CA ILE A 26 -14.20 -13.85 10.35
C ILE A 26 -13.40 -12.93 9.44
N HIS A 27 -12.08 -13.07 9.43
CA HIS A 27 -11.19 -12.34 8.55
C HIS A 27 -10.50 -13.30 7.59
N PHE A 28 -10.62 -13.02 6.29
CA PHE A 28 -9.99 -13.77 5.23
C PHE A 28 -8.83 -12.95 4.65
N ARG A 29 -7.68 -13.58 4.46
CA ARG A 29 -6.50 -13.04 3.79
C ARG A 29 -5.95 -14.09 2.85
N PHE A 30 -5.23 -13.66 1.84
CA PHE A 30 -4.45 -14.51 0.95
C PHE A 30 -3.05 -13.92 0.86
N ASP A 31 -2.00 -14.74 1.04
CA ASP A 31 -0.61 -14.30 1.05
C ASP A 31 0.13 -14.52 -0.27
N GLY A 32 -0.57 -15.03 -1.28
CA GLY A 32 -0.02 -15.42 -2.58
C GLY A 32 -0.02 -16.93 -2.80
N GLU A 33 0.03 -17.72 -1.72
CA GLU A 33 0.07 -19.18 -1.76
C GLU A 33 -1.08 -19.84 -0.99
N SER A 34 -1.42 -19.27 0.19
CA SER A 34 -2.38 -19.84 1.13
C SER A 34 -3.44 -18.85 1.56
N PHE A 35 -4.62 -19.36 1.90
CA PHE A 35 -5.63 -18.56 2.59
C PHE A 35 -5.41 -18.59 4.10
N LEU A 36 -5.23 -17.42 4.69
CA LEU A 36 -5.12 -17.23 6.15
C LEU A 36 -6.46 -16.76 6.70
N VAL A 37 -7.13 -17.59 7.48
CA VAL A 37 -8.44 -17.30 8.07
C VAL A 37 -8.31 -17.12 9.57
N SER A 38 -8.68 -15.94 10.08
CA SER A 38 -8.87 -15.74 11.52
C SER A 38 -10.36 -15.78 11.83
N ALA A 39 -10.80 -16.66 12.73
CA ALA A 39 -12.21 -16.87 13.03
C ALA A 39 -12.48 -16.90 14.55
N PRO A 40 -13.69 -16.50 15.00
CA PRO A 40 -14.17 -16.75 16.35
C PRO A 40 -14.20 -18.25 16.66
N ARG A 41 -14.03 -18.62 17.93
CA ARG A 41 -13.94 -20.03 18.36
C ARG A 41 -15.17 -20.88 18.00
N LEU A 42 -16.35 -20.27 17.92
CA LEU A 42 -17.62 -20.96 17.66
C LEU A 42 -17.97 -21.05 16.15
N VAL A 43 -17.15 -20.51 15.28
CA VAL A 43 -17.40 -20.55 13.82
C VAL A 43 -17.07 -21.94 13.28
N SER A 44 -18.04 -22.52 12.56
CA SER A 44 -17.89 -23.82 11.93
C SER A 44 -17.05 -23.76 10.65
N LEU A 45 -16.45 -24.88 10.26
CA LEU A 45 -15.75 -24.98 8.96
C LEU A 45 -16.69 -24.73 7.77
N LYS A 46 -17.98 -25.07 7.91
CA LYS A 46 -18.99 -24.80 6.85
C LYS A 46 -19.13 -23.30 6.61
N GLN A 47 -19.17 -22.49 7.67
CA GLN A 47 -19.23 -21.01 7.56
C GLN A 47 -17.95 -20.43 6.96
N ILE A 48 -16.79 -20.99 7.29
CA ILE A 48 -15.50 -20.57 6.72
C ILE A 48 -15.47 -20.90 5.22
N LYS A 49 -15.87 -22.10 4.80
CA LYS A 49 -15.94 -22.50 3.39
C LYS A 49 -16.89 -21.58 2.61
N SER A 50 -18.10 -21.32 3.13
CA SER A 50 -19.04 -20.37 2.51
C SER A 50 -18.46 -18.96 2.38
N GLY A 51 -17.65 -18.50 3.33
CA GLY A 51 -16.91 -17.25 3.21
C GLY A 51 -15.84 -17.29 2.11
N LEU A 52 -15.13 -18.42 1.97
CA LEU A 52 -14.16 -18.60 0.89
C LEU A 52 -14.86 -18.62 -0.49
N ASP A 53 -16.00 -19.28 -0.63
CA ASP A 53 -16.80 -19.27 -1.87
C ASP A 53 -17.08 -17.84 -2.34
N LYS A 54 -17.37 -16.94 -1.40
CA LYS A 54 -17.68 -15.53 -1.66
C LYS A 54 -16.46 -14.67 -1.96
N TYR A 55 -15.34 -14.94 -1.29
CA TYR A 55 -14.21 -13.99 -1.26
C TYR A 55 -12.92 -14.50 -1.91
N ALA A 56 -12.73 -15.84 -2.08
CA ALA A 56 -11.46 -16.41 -2.52
C ALA A 56 -10.96 -15.85 -3.85
N LYS A 57 -11.79 -15.86 -4.90
CA LYS A 57 -11.43 -15.30 -6.22
C LYS A 57 -11.01 -13.83 -6.14
N LYS A 58 -11.71 -13.04 -5.34
CA LYS A 58 -11.41 -11.62 -5.14
C LYS A 58 -10.08 -11.42 -4.39
N LEU A 59 -9.80 -12.28 -3.40
CA LEU A 59 -8.55 -12.24 -2.63
C LEU A 59 -7.36 -12.64 -3.50
N ILE A 60 -7.47 -13.72 -4.29
CA ILE A 60 -6.46 -14.14 -5.25
C ILE A 60 -6.20 -13.02 -6.27
N LYS A 61 -7.26 -12.49 -6.91
CA LYS A 61 -7.13 -11.39 -7.88
C LYS A 61 -6.45 -10.15 -7.26
N ARG A 62 -6.72 -9.88 -5.99
CA ARG A 62 -6.09 -8.77 -5.26
C ARG A 62 -4.62 -9.04 -4.96
N SER A 63 -4.24 -10.27 -4.61
CA SER A 63 -2.83 -10.61 -4.31
C SER A 63 -1.97 -10.61 -5.57
N VAL A 64 -2.50 -11.15 -6.69
CA VAL A 64 -1.81 -11.08 -8.00
C VAL A 64 -1.54 -9.63 -8.42
N LYS A 65 -2.48 -8.71 -8.09
CA LYS A 65 -2.29 -7.27 -8.33
C LYS A 65 -1.37 -6.60 -7.30
N MET A 66 -1.10 -7.21 -6.15
CA MET A 66 -0.28 -6.64 -5.07
C MET A 66 1.16 -7.14 -5.04
N ASN A 67 1.61 -7.92 -6.02
CA ASN A 67 3.02 -8.30 -6.12
C ASN A 67 3.84 -7.13 -6.67
N ALA A 68 3.96 -6.09 -5.84
CA ALA A 68 4.86 -4.96 -6.11
C ALA A 68 6.33 -5.37 -6.04
N GLU A 69 6.61 -6.53 -5.44
CA GLU A 69 7.96 -7.06 -5.24
C GLU A 69 7.94 -8.59 -5.18
N THR A 70 8.95 -9.19 -5.81
CA THR A 70 9.27 -10.63 -5.76
C THR A 70 10.77 -10.80 -5.53
N SER A 71 11.28 -12.05 -5.58
CA SER A 71 12.73 -12.31 -5.59
C SER A 71 13.43 -11.81 -6.86
N GLU A 72 12.70 -11.56 -7.94
CA GLU A 72 13.25 -11.24 -9.26
C GLU A 72 13.08 -9.77 -9.64
N TYR A 73 12.08 -9.09 -9.09
CA TYR A 73 11.80 -7.69 -9.43
C TYR A 73 11.13 -6.92 -8.28
N ILE A 74 11.22 -5.60 -8.39
CA ILE A 74 10.51 -4.64 -7.55
C ILE A 74 9.93 -3.51 -8.43
N TYR A 75 8.71 -3.06 -8.12
CA TYR A 75 8.20 -1.80 -8.67
C TYR A 75 8.71 -0.62 -7.85
N ILE A 76 9.31 0.36 -8.52
CA ILE A 76 9.73 1.63 -7.90
C ILE A 76 9.28 2.77 -8.80
N LEU A 77 8.53 3.72 -8.24
CA LEU A 77 7.91 4.83 -8.96
C LEU A 77 7.14 4.38 -10.21
N GLY A 78 6.40 3.26 -10.10
CA GLY A 78 5.60 2.71 -11.19
C GLY A 78 6.39 1.89 -12.22
N LYS A 79 7.71 1.84 -12.13
CA LYS A 79 8.56 1.08 -13.06
C LYS A 79 8.95 -0.25 -12.47
N LYS A 80 8.77 -1.32 -13.25
CA LYS A 80 9.25 -2.66 -12.90
C LYS A 80 10.77 -2.72 -13.11
N ILE A 81 11.50 -3.05 -12.06
CA ILE A 81 12.97 -3.14 -12.07
C ILE A 81 13.37 -4.54 -11.63
N GLU A 82 14.19 -5.22 -12.42
CA GLU A 82 14.76 -6.51 -12.06
C GLU A 82 15.78 -6.35 -10.94
N THR A 83 15.78 -7.30 -10.01
CA THR A 83 16.67 -7.30 -8.85
C THR A 83 17.61 -8.50 -8.89
N ASN A 84 18.93 -8.23 -8.94
CA ASN A 84 20.00 -9.23 -8.84
C ASN A 84 20.85 -8.91 -7.63
N TYR A 85 21.40 -9.92 -6.95
CA TYR A 85 22.22 -9.74 -5.75
C TYR A 85 23.63 -10.28 -5.97
N PRO A 86 24.71 -9.48 -5.73
CA PRO A 86 24.70 -8.02 -5.50
C PRO A 86 24.30 -7.24 -6.75
N GLY A 87 23.84 -6.01 -6.58
CA GLY A 87 23.34 -5.22 -7.69
C GLY A 87 23.36 -3.70 -7.47
N TYR A 88 22.85 -3.00 -8.49
CA TYR A 88 22.73 -1.55 -8.52
C TYR A 88 21.34 -1.18 -9.02
N LEU A 89 20.77 -0.12 -8.43
CA LEU A 89 19.55 0.52 -8.90
C LEU A 89 19.84 1.98 -9.26
N ALA A 90 19.51 2.37 -10.48
CA ALA A 90 19.51 3.77 -10.90
C ALA A 90 18.11 4.35 -10.68
N LEU A 91 17.99 5.31 -9.77
CA LEU A 91 16.75 5.98 -9.41
C LEU A 91 16.92 7.49 -9.59
N GLU A 92 16.31 8.05 -10.63
CA GLU A 92 16.48 9.45 -11.01
C GLU A 92 17.99 9.81 -11.16
N SER A 93 18.53 10.63 -10.24
CA SER A 93 19.95 11.00 -10.19
C SER A 93 20.79 10.11 -9.27
N ASP A 94 20.18 9.16 -8.56
CA ASP A 94 20.85 8.36 -7.53
C ASP A 94 21.20 6.95 -8.04
N LEU A 95 22.40 6.49 -7.74
CA LEU A 95 22.84 5.11 -7.94
C LEU A 95 22.92 4.38 -6.60
N ILE A 96 22.01 3.44 -6.37
CA ILE A 96 21.95 2.68 -5.13
C ILE A 96 22.59 1.31 -5.33
N SER A 97 23.78 1.09 -4.78
CA SER A 97 24.42 -0.24 -4.71
C SER A 97 23.87 -1.04 -3.53
N TYR A 98 23.72 -2.36 -3.67
CA TYR A 98 23.27 -3.25 -2.58
C TYR A 98 23.83 -4.65 -2.75
N LYS A 99 24.09 -5.34 -1.63
CA LYS A 99 24.63 -6.69 -1.60
C LYS A 99 23.57 -7.78 -1.35
N ASP A 100 22.47 -7.41 -0.74
CA ASP A 100 21.36 -8.28 -0.37
C ASP A 100 20.04 -7.50 -0.27
N ASN A 101 18.92 -8.21 -0.17
CA ASN A 101 17.59 -7.65 -0.07
C ASN A 101 17.43 -6.70 1.14
N LYS A 102 17.98 -7.06 2.30
CA LYS A 102 17.88 -6.24 3.51
C LYS A 102 18.56 -4.88 3.31
N GLN A 103 19.72 -4.85 2.67
CA GLN A 103 20.43 -3.61 2.37
C GLN A 103 19.66 -2.78 1.33
N LEU A 104 19.11 -3.44 0.29
CA LEU A 104 18.27 -2.79 -0.71
C LEU A 104 17.11 -2.05 -0.04
N HIS A 105 16.31 -2.73 0.78
CA HIS A 105 15.17 -2.11 1.48
C HIS A 105 15.58 -0.99 2.41
N THR A 106 16.71 -1.12 3.12
CA THR A 106 17.21 -0.07 4.00
C THR A 106 17.54 1.20 3.22
N LYS A 107 18.23 1.04 2.08
CA LYS A 107 18.62 2.16 1.21
C LYS A 107 17.42 2.77 0.50
N LEU A 108 16.53 1.94 -0.03
CA LEU A 108 15.28 2.40 -0.66
C LEU A 108 14.40 3.19 0.31
N ARG A 109 14.29 2.76 1.56
CA ARG A 109 13.53 3.48 2.58
C ARG A 109 14.10 4.88 2.83
N LYS A 110 15.44 5.01 2.91
CA LYS A 110 16.10 6.32 3.09
C LYS A 110 15.89 7.21 1.88
N TRP A 111 16.11 6.66 0.69
CA TRP A 111 15.93 7.37 -0.57
C TRP A 111 14.49 7.85 -0.74
N PHE A 112 13.51 6.98 -0.51
CA PHE A 112 12.10 7.30 -0.67
C PHE A 112 11.60 8.32 0.36
N LEU A 113 12.13 8.32 1.59
CA LEU A 113 11.83 9.38 2.56
C LEU A 113 12.29 10.75 2.04
N ASN A 114 13.49 10.82 1.46
CA ASN A 114 14.01 12.04 0.85
C ASN A 114 13.14 12.48 -0.34
N TYR A 115 12.80 11.55 -1.23
CA TYR A 115 11.88 11.79 -2.35
C TYR A 115 10.56 12.40 -1.88
N LEU A 116 9.88 11.77 -0.90
CA LEU A 116 8.62 12.26 -0.34
C LEU A 116 8.76 13.63 0.34
N THR A 117 9.87 13.88 1.01
CA THR A 117 10.14 15.18 1.64
C THR A 117 10.20 16.27 0.58
N ASN A 118 11.02 16.09 -0.45
CA ASN A 118 11.16 17.04 -1.55
C ASN A 118 9.83 17.30 -2.29
N ARG A 119 9.07 16.21 -2.58
CA ARG A 119 7.75 16.32 -3.23
C ARG A 119 6.73 17.05 -2.34
N THR A 120 6.74 16.74 -1.03
CA THR A 120 5.85 17.41 -0.06
C THR A 120 6.18 18.89 0.05
N GLU A 121 7.46 19.27 0.11
CA GLU A 121 7.89 20.67 0.12
C GLU A 121 7.47 21.41 -1.14
N PHE A 122 7.61 20.77 -2.31
CA PHE A 122 7.15 21.35 -3.58
C PHE A 122 5.65 21.68 -3.52
N PHE A 123 4.81 20.70 -3.17
CA PHE A 123 3.36 20.92 -3.09
C PHE A 123 2.95 21.84 -1.93
N THR A 124 3.68 21.85 -0.84
CA THR A 124 3.50 22.83 0.25
C THR A 124 3.61 24.26 -0.27
N LYS A 125 4.63 24.55 -1.08
CA LYS A 125 4.82 25.86 -1.72
C LYS A 125 3.71 26.15 -2.74
N VAL A 126 3.41 25.20 -3.63
CA VAL A 126 2.40 25.37 -4.68
C VAL A 126 1.00 25.61 -4.10
N MET A 127 0.66 24.92 -3.01
CA MET A 127 -0.65 24.98 -2.37
C MET A 127 -0.76 26.15 -1.35
N GLY A 128 0.36 26.74 -0.94
CA GLY A 128 0.40 27.70 0.16
C GLY A 128 0.08 27.07 1.52
N ALA A 129 0.41 25.80 1.69
CA ALA A 129 0.21 25.06 2.93
C ALA A 129 1.35 25.33 3.93
N PRO A 130 1.15 25.15 5.25
CA PRO A 130 2.23 25.25 6.23
C PRO A 130 3.22 24.09 6.07
N GLN A 131 4.44 24.28 6.55
CA GLN A 131 5.48 23.26 6.56
C GLN A 131 5.11 22.10 7.49
N TYR A 132 5.41 20.87 7.04
CA TYR A 132 5.18 19.64 7.77
C TYR A 132 6.45 18.78 7.85
N LEU A 133 6.64 18.12 8.99
CA LEU A 133 7.63 17.05 9.12
C LEU A 133 7.11 15.82 8.39
N VAL A 134 7.88 15.30 7.45
CA VAL A 134 7.54 14.08 6.70
C VAL A 134 8.08 12.85 7.43
N LYS A 135 7.24 11.84 7.61
CA LYS A 135 7.59 10.53 8.16
C LYS A 135 7.17 9.41 7.22
N LEU A 136 7.91 8.31 7.25
CA LEU A 136 7.65 7.11 6.46
C LEU A 136 7.46 5.91 7.39
N ARG A 137 6.33 5.20 7.26
CA ARG A 137 6.00 4.03 8.07
C ARG A 137 5.41 2.91 7.23
N GLN A 138 5.55 1.67 7.68
CA GLN A 138 4.75 0.57 7.17
C GLN A 138 3.31 0.73 7.70
N MET A 139 2.35 1.02 6.81
CA MET A 139 0.95 1.20 7.18
C MET A 139 0.08 0.13 6.51
N LYS A 140 -0.90 -0.42 7.25
CA LYS A 140 -1.75 -1.53 6.77
C LYS A 140 -3.05 -1.09 6.09
N SER A 141 -3.57 0.09 6.45
CA SER A 141 -4.92 0.53 6.06
C SER A 141 -4.99 1.93 5.45
N ARG A 142 -3.88 2.65 5.41
CA ARG A 142 -3.81 4.03 4.91
C ARG A 142 -2.58 4.22 4.05
N TYR A 143 -2.66 5.13 3.09
CA TYR A 143 -1.52 5.54 2.27
C TYR A 143 -0.82 6.79 2.83
N GLY A 144 -1.58 7.63 3.55
CA GLY A 144 -1.07 8.80 4.25
C GLY A 144 -1.86 9.09 5.53
N SER A 145 -1.38 10.06 6.31
CA SER A 145 -2.05 10.60 7.49
C SER A 145 -1.46 11.95 7.84
N ASN A 146 -2.30 12.97 7.95
CA ASN A 146 -1.92 14.31 8.40
C ASN A 146 -2.28 14.49 9.88
N ASN A 147 -1.29 14.91 10.70
CA ASN A 147 -1.49 15.32 12.08
C ASN A 147 -1.19 16.82 12.20
N LYS A 148 -2.24 17.63 12.29
CA LYS A 148 -2.15 19.10 12.40
C LYS A 148 -1.46 19.56 13.68
N SER A 149 -1.73 18.88 14.82
CA SER A 149 -1.19 19.27 16.11
C SER A 149 0.32 19.16 16.17
N THR A 150 0.88 18.09 15.60
CA THR A 150 2.33 17.85 15.55
C THR A 150 2.98 18.34 14.26
N LYS A 151 2.19 18.94 13.35
CA LYS A 151 2.63 19.33 12.00
C LYS A 151 3.43 18.20 11.32
N THR A 152 2.86 16.97 11.33
CA THR A 152 3.52 15.80 10.78
C THR A 152 2.62 15.13 9.77
N ILE A 153 3.13 14.87 8.57
CA ILE A 153 2.51 13.99 7.58
C ILE A 153 3.29 12.67 7.57
N THR A 154 2.58 11.57 7.74
CA THR A 154 3.15 10.23 7.68
C THR A 154 2.64 9.52 6.43
N TYR A 155 3.55 9.07 5.56
CA TYR A 155 3.22 8.29 4.37
C TYR A 155 3.49 6.81 4.57
N SER A 156 2.76 5.98 3.84
CA SER A 156 2.98 4.53 3.81
C SER A 156 4.15 4.17 2.90
N LEU A 157 5.02 3.26 3.37
CA LEU A 157 6.14 2.76 2.57
C LEU A 157 5.68 2.11 1.26
N VAL A 158 4.49 1.54 1.21
CA VAL A 158 3.93 0.92 -0.01
C VAL A 158 3.82 1.89 -1.19
N LEU A 159 3.79 3.20 -0.95
CA LEU A 159 3.73 4.21 -2.00
C LEU A 159 4.94 4.19 -2.92
N ILE A 160 6.08 3.67 -2.49
CA ILE A 160 7.29 3.55 -3.32
C ILE A 160 7.04 2.80 -4.63
N HIS A 161 6.06 1.89 -4.63
CA HIS A 161 5.74 1.05 -5.79
C HIS A 161 4.89 1.76 -6.86
N TYR A 162 4.22 2.86 -6.50
CA TYR A 162 3.28 3.56 -7.38
C TYR A 162 3.97 4.64 -8.22
N SER A 163 3.33 4.99 -9.34
CA SER A 163 3.82 6.08 -10.20
C SER A 163 3.86 7.43 -9.46
N PRO A 164 4.72 8.37 -9.91
CA PRO A 164 4.84 9.69 -9.29
C PRO A 164 3.50 10.43 -9.18
N GLU A 165 2.64 10.31 -10.18
CA GLU A 165 1.33 10.97 -10.21
C GLU A 165 0.41 10.44 -9.10
N ILE A 166 0.44 9.12 -8.84
CA ILE A 166 -0.32 8.51 -7.75
C ILE A 166 0.23 8.96 -6.41
N ILE A 167 1.54 9.01 -6.24
CA ILE A 167 2.20 9.50 -5.02
C ILE A 167 1.81 10.96 -4.77
N ASP A 168 1.90 11.81 -5.80
CA ASP A 168 1.53 13.23 -5.73
C ASP A 168 0.07 13.42 -5.33
N SER A 169 -0.84 12.58 -5.86
CA SER A 169 -2.26 12.64 -5.47
C SER A 169 -2.47 12.38 -3.99
N VAL A 170 -1.67 11.51 -3.38
CA VAL A 170 -1.70 11.25 -1.92
C VAL A 170 -1.10 12.44 -1.16
N ILE A 171 0.00 13.03 -1.65
CA ILE A 171 0.62 14.21 -1.03
C ILE A 171 -0.38 15.38 -1.02
N ILE A 172 -1.01 15.66 -2.16
CA ILE A 172 -2.02 16.73 -2.29
C ILE A 172 -3.21 16.45 -1.35
N HIS A 173 -3.66 15.20 -1.24
CA HIS A 173 -4.72 14.79 -0.32
C HIS A 173 -4.36 15.11 1.13
N GLU A 174 -3.17 14.73 1.57
CA GLU A 174 -2.73 15.01 2.96
C GLU A 174 -2.54 16.51 3.22
N LEU A 175 -2.04 17.26 2.24
CA LEU A 175 -1.91 18.72 2.35
C LEU A 175 -3.27 19.42 2.31
N ALA A 176 -4.26 18.90 1.57
CA ALA A 176 -5.61 19.47 1.52
C ALA A 176 -6.29 19.49 2.91
N HIS A 177 -5.92 18.57 3.80
CA HIS A 177 -6.38 18.59 5.19
C HIS A 177 -5.97 19.85 5.95
N CYS A 178 -4.99 20.62 5.48
CA CYS A 178 -4.64 21.92 6.08
C CYS A 178 -5.77 22.94 5.89
N PHE A 179 -6.49 22.87 4.79
CA PHE A 179 -7.53 23.81 4.39
C PHE A 179 -8.92 23.35 4.80
N ALA A 180 -9.19 22.03 4.74
CA ALA A 180 -10.46 21.43 5.13
C ALA A 180 -10.23 20.12 5.88
N TYR A 181 -10.78 20.03 7.11
CA TYR A 181 -10.55 18.86 7.97
C TYR A 181 -11.30 17.61 7.49
N ASN A 182 -12.56 17.79 7.10
CA ASN A 182 -13.45 16.70 6.68
C ASN A 182 -13.43 16.56 5.15
N HIS A 183 -13.60 15.34 4.65
CA HIS A 183 -13.70 15.04 3.20
C HIS A 183 -15.04 15.49 2.59
N GLY A 184 -15.45 16.74 2.83
CA GLY A 184 -16.61 17.38 2.22
C GLY A 184 -16.24 18.14 0.95
N ASP A 185 -17.18 18.90 0.40
CA ASP A 185 -17.04 19.64 -0.87
C ASP A 185 -15.83 20.58 -0.87
N ASN A 186 -15.60 21.30 0.23
CA ASN A 186 -14.47 22.22 0.34
C ASN A 186 -13.10 21.49 0.30
N PHE A 187 -13.03 20.28 0.86
CA PHE A 187 -11.86 19.45 0.76
C PHE A 187 -11.58 19.04 -0.68
N TYR A 188 -12.59 18.49 -1.36
CA TYR A 188 -12.46 18.05 -2.74
C TYR A 188 -12.25 19.19 -3.72
N LYS A 189 -12.78 20.39 -3.48
CA LYS A 189 -12.43 21.60 -4.24
C LYS A 189 -10.94 21.89 -4.20
N VAL A 190 -10.33 21.78 -3.01
CA VAL A 190 -8.87 21.95 -2.89
C VAL A 190 -8.12 20.84 -3.61
N VAL A 191 -8.51 19.57 -3.42
CA VAL A 191 -7.85 18.44 -4.07
C VAL A 191 -7.91 18.56 -5.59
N TYR A 192 -9.09 18.79 -6.18
CA TYR A 192 -9.27 18.88 -7.64
C TYR A 192 -8.58 20.09 -8.26
N LYS A 193 -8.40 21.18 -7.50
CA LYS A 193 -7.62 22.34 -7.96
C LYS A 193 -6.19 21.99 -8.31
N TYR A 194 -5.56 21.09 -7.54
CA TYR A 194 -4.14 20.72 -7.70
C TYR A 194 -3.94 19.32 -8.30
N CYS A 195 -4.98 18.50 -8.31
CA CYS A 195 -5.01 17.16 -8.89
C CYS A 195 -6.35 16.91 -9.60
N PRO A 196 -6.56 17.44 -10.82
CA PRO A 196 -7.85 17.26 -11.54
C PRO A 196 -8.23 15.80 -11.76
N ASN A 197 -7.25 14.92 -11.94
CA ASN A 197 -7.42 13.47 -12.17
C ASN A 197 -7.47 12.63 -10.88
N TYR A 198 -7.68 13.26 -9.72
CA TYR A 198 -7.61 12.60 -8.41
C TYR A 198 -8.41 11.31 -8.32
N ASP A 199 -9.65 11.27 -8.81
CA ASP A 199 -10.50 10.09 -8.72
C ASP A 199 -9.96 8.91 -9.54
N ILE A 200 -9.35 9.17 -10.69
CA ILE A 200 -8.71 8.15 -11.54
C ILE A 200 -7.50 7.58 -10.79
N LEU A 201 -6.63 8.45 -10.28
CA LEU A 201 -5.42 8.06 -9.55
C LEU A 201 -5.77 7.31 -8.25
N ARG A 202 -6.79 7.76 -7.52
CA ARG A 202 -7.31 7.07 -6.34
C ARG A 202 -7.86 5.67 -6.67
N LYS A 203 -8.53 5.49 -7.82
CA LYS A 203 -8.97 4.16 -8.27
C LYS A 203 -7.80 3.24 -8.58
N LYS A 204 -6.76 3.73 -9.29
CA LYS A 204 -5.51 3.00 -9.53
C LYS A 204 -4.84 2.60 -8.20
N LEU A 205 -4.70 3.54 -7.27
CA LEU A 205 -4.13 3.31 -5.94
C LEU A 205 -4.86 2.20 -5.18
N ILE A 206 -6.20 2.23 -5.12
CA ILE A 206 -7.02 1.23 -4.42
C ILE A 206 -6.95 -0.14 -5.11
N LYS A 207 -6.81 -0.17 -6.44
CA LYS A 207 -6.68 -1.41 -7.21
C LYS A 207 -5.26 -1.97 -7.21
N ALA A 208 -4.30 -1.31 -6.58
CA ALA A 208 -2.86 -1.64 -6.64
C ALA A 208 -2.34 -1.73 -8.10
N GLU A 209 -2.70 -0.75 -8.92
CA GLU A 209 -2.14 -0.53 -10.26
C GLU A 209 -0.93 0.40 -10.10
N PHE A 210 0.27 -0.12 -10.33
CA PHE A 210 1.52 0.61 -10.00
C PHE A 210 1.92 1.59 -11.09
N GLU A 211 1.55 1.32 -12.34
CA GLU A 211 1.83 2.11 -13.53
C GLU A 211 0.81 3.23 -13.77
#